data_49c267f328816fb21c08f1e5d415990d
#
_entry.id   49c267f328816fb21c08f1e5d415990d
#
_cell.length_a   1.000
_cell.length_b   1.000
_cell.length_c   1.000
_cell.angle_alpha   90.00
_cell.angle_beta   90.00
_cell.angle_gamma   90.00
#
_symmetry.space_group_name_H-M   'P 1'
#
loop_
_entity.id
_entity.type
_entity.pdbx_description
1 polymer ?
#
loop_
_entity_poly.entity_id
_entity_poly.type
_entity_poly.pdbx_seq_one_letter_code
_entity_poly.pdbx_strand_id
1 'polypeptide(L)'
;MVGFLFYRSRRRGPKIIAHFSSRGLNPVLLLWGVVFMLATSVVLEPLLSLLPEVPNAYGRGAWAIVTVVVMAPLFEEVIFRGVLLESTRAKYGVMAAWLVSSAVFGIVHVHPTVAVNAFAIGLVLGFVYMRTDSLWSTIILHAVNNGIAYLALVTGHGNAMLIDLVGSRTLYVLIYIGALAVFAVSGYMMLLALRRLKAEDKNRAAA
;
A
#
# COMPACT_ATOMS: atom_id res chain seq x y z
N MET A 1 -16.24 7.23 13.10
CA MET A 1 -16.18 6.63 11.75
C MET A 1 -17.55 6.17 11.26
N VAL A 2 -18.24 5.25 11.94
CA VAL A 2 -19.58 4.76 11.56
C VAL A 2 -20.61 5.90 11.42
N GLY A 3 -20.66 6.86 12.36
CA GLY A 3 -21.54 8.02 12.31
C GLY A 3 -21.28 8.93 11.10
N PHE A 4 -20.00 9.08 10.67
CA PHE A 4 -19.63 9.86 9.48
C PHE A 4 -20.10 9.17 8.19
N LEU A 5 -19.93 7.86 8.09
CA LEU A 5 -20.39 7.07 6.94
C LEU A 5 -21.93 7.10 6.86
N PHE A 6 -22.61 7.01 8.01
CA PHE A 6 -24.07 7.10 8.10
C PHE A 6 -24.59 8.50 7.74
N TYR A 7 -23.98 9.57 8.26
CA TYR A 7 -24.30 10.94 7.90
C TYR A 7 -24.15 11.18 6.40
N ARG A 8 -23.09 10.66 5.80
CA ARG A 8 -22.80 10.81 4.39
C ARG A 8 -23.73 10.01 3.48
N SER A 9 -24.20 8.82 3.91
CA SER A 9 -25.19 8.02 3.18
C SER A 9 -26.54 8.72 3.04
N ARG A 10 -26.86 9.67 3.93
CA ARG A 10 -28.11 10.44 3.92
C ARG A 10 -28.04 11.75 3.11
N ARG A 11 -26.86 12.22 2.72
CA ARG A 11 -26.77 13.43 1.87
C ARG A 11 -27.19 13.11 0.43
N ARG A 12 -27.99 14.03 -0.14
CA ARG A 12 -28.31 14.03 -1.58
C ARG A 12 -27.04 14.44 -2.35
N GLY A 13 -26.33 13.48 -2.94
CA GLY A 13 -25.09 13.68 -3.71
C GLY A 13 -24.58 12.34 -4.22
N PRO A 14 -23.53 12.30 -5.07
CA PRO A 14 -22.96 11.03 -5.49
C PRO A 14 -22.57 10.23 -4.25
N LYS A 15 -23.13 9.02 -4.11
CA LYS A 15 -22.84 8.13 -2.99
C LYS A 15 -21.40 7.70 -3.11
N ILE A 16 -20.51 8.40 -2.40
CA ILE A 16 -19.13 7.98 -2.25
C ILE A 16 -19.13 6.89 -1.19
N ILE A 17 -19.31 5.67 -1.62
CA ILE A 17 -19.33 4.50 -0.77
C ILE A 17 -18.00 3.79 -0.95
N ALA A 18 -17.34 3.48 0.16
CA ALA A 18 -16.21 2.57 0.18
C ALA A 18 -16.63 1.23 -0.46
N HIS A 19 -15.99 0.85 -1.56
CA HIS A 19 -16.35 -0.35 -2.29
C HIS A 19 -15.64 -1.57 -1.71
N PHE A 20 -16.36 -2.41 -0.97
CA PHE A 20 -15.92 -3.73 -0.52
C PHE A 20 -16.21 -4.79 -1.60
N SER A 21 -15.61 -4.61 -2.77
CA SER A 21 -15.78 -5.52 -3.89
C SER A 21 -14.77 -6.67 -3.82
N SER A 22 -15.20 -7.89 -4.14
CA SER A 22 -14.29 -9.03 -4.33
C SER A 22 -13.54 -9.00 -5.67
N ARG A 23 -13.88 -8.08 -6.55
CA ARG A 23 -13.34 -7.95 -7.91
C ARG A 23 -11.80 -7.91 -7.96
N GLY A 24 -11.18 -7.26 -6.99
CA GLY A 24 -9.73 -7.16 -6.92
C GLY A 24 -9.04 -8.32 -6.18
N LEU A 25 -9.78 -9.32 -5.70
CA LEU A 25 -9.23 -10.50 -5.04
C LEU A 25 -8.67 -11.53 -6.05
N ASN A 26 -7.86 -11.04 -6.97
CA ASN A 26 -7.15 -11.88 -7.93
C ASN A 26 -5.79 -12.29 -7.35
N PRO A 27 -5.51 -13.60 -7.16
CA PRO A 27 -4.26 -14.06 -6.54
C PRO A 27 -3.00 -13.57 -7.26
N VAL A 28 -3.04 -13.48 -8.59
CA VAL A 28 -1.90 -13.01 -9.40
C VAL A 28 -1.65 -11.52 -9.14
N LEU A 29 -2.72 -10.71 -9.07
CA LEU A 29 -2.61 -9.29 -8.72
C LEU A 29 -2.05 -9.11 -7.31
N LEU A 30 -2.57 -9.85 -6.33
CA LEU A 30 -2.12 -9.76 -4.94
C LEU A 30 -0.65 -10.19 -4.81
N LEU A 31 -0.26 -11.31 -5.42
CA LEU A 31 1.13 -11.77 -5.41
C LEU A 31 2.09 -10.72 -5.98
N TRP A 32 1.82 -10.24 -7.21
CA TRP A 32 2.69 -9.24 -7.83
C TRP A 32 2.62 -7.88 -7.15
N GLY A 33 1.48 -7.53 -6.54
CA GLY A 33 1.35 -6.34 -5.71
C GLY A 33 2.27 -6.40 -4.48
N VAL A 34 2.30 -7.52 -3.76
CA VAL A 34 3.22 -7.72 -2.62
C VAL A 34 4.67 -7.64 -3.08
N VAL A 35 5.05 -8.36 -4.14
CA VAL A 35 6.43 -8.34 -4.67
C VAL A 35 6.83 -6.93 -5.08
N PHE A 36 5.93 -6.19 -5.72
CA PHE A 36 6.19 -4.80 -6.13
C PHE A 36 6.37 -3.86 -4.94
N MET A 37 5.55 -4.00 -3.89
CA MET A 37 5.66 -3.18 -2.67
C MET A 37 6.99 -3.46 -1.94
N LEU A 38 7.39 -4.72 -1.81
CA LEU A 38 8.67 -5.10 -1.20
C LEU A 38 9.86 -4.57 -2.03
N ALA A 39 9.81 -4.74 -3.34
CA ALA A 39 10.83 -4.18 -4.22
C ALA A 39 10.89 -2.65 -4.14
N THR A 40 9.74 -1.97 -4.00
CA THR A 40 9.67 -0.52 -3.80
C THR A 40 10.42 -0.10 -2.53
N SER A 41 10.23 -0.79 -1.41
CA SER A 41 10.92 -0.50 -0.16
C SER A 41 12.45 -0.66 -0.29
N VAL A 42 12.92 -1.71 -0.98
CA VAL A 42 14.35 -1.91 -1.25
C VAL A 42 14.90 -0.84 -2.19
N VAL A 43 14.17 -0.48 -3.24
CA VAL A 43 14.57 0.57 -4.20
C VAL A 43 14.66 1.94 -3.54
N LEU A 44 13.81 2.20 -2.54
CA LEU A 44 13.83 3.44 -1.77
C LEU A 44 14.94 3.50 -0.71
N GLU A 45 15.56 2.38 -0.36
CA GLU A 45 16.53 2.31 0.74
C GLU A 45 17.64 3.36 0.68
N PRO A 46 18.29 3.67 -0.48
CA PRO A 46 19.29 4.72 -0.54
C PRO A 46 18.76 6.12 -0.18
N LEU A 47 17.48 6.38 -0.46
CA LEU A 47 16.83 7.63 -0.05
C LEU A 47 16.49 7.59 1.45
N LEU A 48 15.98 6.46 1.93
CA LEU A 48 15.60 6.29 3.34
C LEU A 48 16.81 6.35 4.27
N SER A 49 17.99 5.91 3.82
CA SER A 49 19.24 5.99 4.59
C SER A 49 19.73 7.42 4.87
N LEU A 50 19.22 8.41 4.16
CA LEU A 50 19.50 9.83 4.39
C LEU A 50 18.59 10.46 5.46
N LEU A 51 17.59 9.73 5.93
CA LEU A 51 16.58 10.21 6.88
C LEU A 51 16.85 9.67 8.29
N PRO A 52 16.34 10.34 9.35
CA PRO A 52 16.51 9.88 10.70
C PRO A 52 15.99 8.46 10.94
N GLU A 53 16.70 7.67 11.73
CA GLU A 53 16.26 6.34 12.14
C GLU A 53 14.94 6.39 12.92
N VAL A 54 14.14 5.35 12.77
CA VAL A 54 12.87 5.22 13.50
C VAL A 54 13.16 4.69 14.90
N PRO A 55 12.72 5.36 15.98
CA PRO A 55 12.82 4.81 17.31
C PRO A 55 12.09 3.46 17.40
N ASN A 56 12.68 2.46 18.06
CA ASN A 56 12.07 1.14 18.30
C ASN A 56 10.91 1.23 19.32
N ALA A 57 9.89 2.03 19.01
CA ALA A 57 8.76 2.34 19.89
C ALA A 57 7.54 1.41 19.67
N TYR A 58 7.60 0.51 18.70
CA TYR A 58 6.47 -0.37 18.41
C TYR A 58 6.35 -1.50 19.42
N GLY A 59 5.15 -1.69 19.95
CA GLY A 59 4.83 -2.80 20.84
C GLY A 59 5.07 -4.17 20.18
N ARG A 60 5.36 -5.18 21.02
CA ARG A 60 5.54 -6.58 20.58
C ARG A 60 4.43 -7.44 21.17
N GLY A 61 4.21 -8.62 20.56
CA GLY A 61 3.25 -9.61 21.04
C GLY A 61 1.93 -9.62 20.24
N ALA A 62 1.02 -10.48 20.65
CA ALA A 62 -0.24 -10.76 19.92
C ALA A 62 -1.11 -9.51 19.70
N TRP A 63 -1.15 -8.60 20.70
CA TRP A 63 -1.92 -7.37 20.58
C TRP A 63 -1.36 -6.42 19.52
N ALA A 64 -0.03 -6.33 19.41
CA ALA A 64 0.61 -5.53 18.36
C ALA A 64 0.31 -6.11 16.97
N ILE A 65 0.27 -7.43 16.80
CA ILE A 65 -0.15 -8.07 15.53
C ILE A 65 -1.58 -7.65 15.18
N VAL A 66 -2.52 -7.79 16.11
CA VAL A 66 -3.93 -7.43 15.86
C VAL A 66 -4.04 -5.95 15.48
N THR A 67 -3.37 -5.06 16.19
CA THR A 67 -3.48 -3.62 15.93
C THR A 67 -2.76 -3.19 14.66
N VAL A 68 -1.52 -3.60 14.45
CA VAL A 68 -0.68 -3.12 13.34
C VAL A 68 -0.94 -3.86 12.03
N VAL A 69 -1.17 -5.18 12.10
CA VAL A 69 -1.32 -6.00 10.89
C VAL A 69 -2.76 -6.11 10.42
N VAL A 70 -3.73 -6.02 11.33
CA VAL A 70 -5.15 -6.22 10.96
C VAL A 70 -5.94 -4.92 11.05
N MET A 71 -5.96 -4.31 12.24
CA MET A 71 -6.86 -3.16 12.49
C MET A 71 -6.39 -1.89 11.76
N ALA A 72 -5.08 -1.58 11.81
CA ALA A 72 -4.56 -0.39 11.15
C ALA A 72 -4.83 -0.45 9.64
N PRO A 73 -4.43 -1.48 8.86
CA PRO A 73 -4.76 -1.56 7.45
C PRO A 73 -6.25 -1.46 7.14
N LEU A 74 -7.10 -2.09 7.93
CA LEU A 74 -8.55 -2.02 7.75
C LEU A 74 -9.08 -0.57 7.87
N PHE A 75 -8.71 0.12 8.95
CA PHE A 75 -9.19 1.49 9.17
C PHE A 75 -8.55 2.49 8.22
N GLU A 76 -7.26 2.34 7.96
CA GLU A 76 -6.52 3.25 7.09
C GLU A 76 -7.01 3.15 5.65
N GLU A 77 -7.19 1.96 5.08
CA GLU A 77 -7.72 1.83 3.72
C GLU A 77 -9.13 2.39 3.59
N VAL A 78 -10.00 2.17 4.58
CA VAL A 78 -11.34 2.78 4.59
C VAL A 78 -11.25 4.31 4.61
N ILE A 79 -10.37 4.89 5.42
CA ILE A 79 -10.22 6.34 5.53
C ILE A 79 -9.58 6.92 4.27
N PHE A 80 -8.42 6.37 3.84
CA PHE A 80 -7.62 6.97 2.77
C PHE A 80 -8.17 6.65 1.38
N ARG A 81 -8.63 5.41 1.12
CA ARG A 81 -9.16 5.00 -0.20
C ARG A 81 -10.67 5.15 -0.26
N GLY A 82 -11.37 4.64 0.74
CA GLY A 82 -12.83 4.70 0.77
C GLY A 82 -13.40 6.10 0.96
N VAL A 83 -12.73 6.98 1.69
CA VAL A 83 -13.26 8.32 1.99
C VAL A 83 -12.45 9.43 1.32
N LEU A 84 -11.15 9.56 1.62
CA LEU A 84 -10.34 10.68 1.16
C LEU A 84 -10.14 10.64 -0.35
N LEU A 85 -9.69 9.50 -0.91
CA LEU A 85 -9.47 9.35 -2.34
C LEU A 85 -10.78 9.56 -3.11
N GLU A 86 -11.87 8.90 -2.72
CA GLU A 86 -13.16 9.05 -3.42
C GLU A 86 -13.70 10.47 -3.34
N SER A 87 -13.58 11.14 -2.19
CA SER A 87 -14.02 12.53 -2.04
C SER A 87 -13.24 13.48 -2.92
N THR A 88 -11.92 13.28 -2.99
CA THR A 88 -11.02 14.10 -3.79
C THR A 88 -11.24 13.81 -5.27
N ARG A 89 -11.44 12.54 -5.65
CA ARG A 89 -11.75 12.11 -7.03
C ARG A 89 -13.01 12.77 -7.57
N ALA A 90 -14.06 12.84 -6.76
CA ALA A 90 -15.33 13.44 -7.16
C ALA A 90 -15.23 14.94 -7.42
N LYS A 91 -14.29 15.65 -6.78
CA LYS A 91 -14.17 17.11 -6.88
C LYS A 91 -13.02 17.56 -7.76
N TYR A 92 -11.89 16.86 -7.73
CA TYR A 92 -10.63 17.32 -8.34
C TYR A 92 -10.06 16.32 -9.37
N GLY A 93 -10.75 15.21 -9.63
CA GLY A 93 -10.33 14.20 -10.60
C GLY A 93 -9.35 13.16 -10.05
N VAL A 94 -9.04 12.19 -10.90
CA VAL A 94 -8.32 10.95 -10.54
C VAL A 94 -6.88 11.23 -10.08
N MET A 95 -6.14 12.08 -10.79
CA MET A 95 -4.73 12.35 -10.48
C MET A 95 -4.57 13.06 -9.13
N ALA A 96 -5.40 14.09 -8.88
CA ALA A 96 -5.38 14.80 -7.61
C ALA A 96 -5.77 13.87 -6.46
N ALA A 97 -6.77 13.01 -6.64
CA ALA A 97 -7.21 12.05 -5.64
C ALA A 97 -6.09 11.06 -5.26
N TRP A 98 -5.41 10.52 -6.27
CA TRP A 98 -4.30 9.60 -6.08
C TRP A 98 -3.16 10.23 -5.29
N LEU A 99 -2.67 11.39 -5.74
CA LEU A 99 -1.55 12.08 -5.11
C LEU A 99 -1.88 12.58 -3.71
N VAL A 100 -3.04 13.23 -3.52
CA VAL A 100 -3.45 13.77 -2.21
C VAL A 100 -3.67 12.66 -1.19
N SER A 101 -4.38 11.59 -1.58
CA SER A 101 -4.59 10.46 -0.66
C SER A 101 -3.28 9.80 -0.23
N SER A 102 -2.34 9.62 -1.17
CA SER A 102 -1.02 9.04 -0.88
C SER A 102 -0.15 9.98 -0.05
N ALA A 103 -0.17 11.28 -0.33
CA ALA A 103 0.60 12.27 0.42
C ALA A 103 0.11 12.38 1.87
N VAL A 104 -1.20 12.47 2.09
CA VAL A 104 -1.76 12.52 3.45
C VAL A 104 -1.49 11.20 4.17
N PHE A 105 -1.58 10.05 3.48
CA PHE A 105 -1.22 8.75 4.05
C PHE A 105 0.24 8.70 4.53
N GLY A 106 1.18 9.27 3.76
CA GLY A 106 2.58 9.40 4.20
C GLY A 106 2.73 10.32 5.41
N ILE A 107 2.15 11.52 5.35
CA ILE A 107 2.30 12.56 6.38
C ILE A 107 1.81 12.11 7.77
N VAL A 108 0.74 11.36 7.85
CA VAL A 108 0.21 10.89 9.16
C VAL A 108 1.12 9.88 9.87
N HIS A 109 2.12 9.33 9.20
CA HIS A 109 3.10 8.43 9.80
C HIS A 109 4.20 9.16 10.60
N VAL A 110 4.23 10.49 10.60
CA VAL A 110 5.06 11.37 11.45
C VAL A 110 6.57 11.23 11.25
N HIS A 111 7.14 10.01 11.36
CA HIS A 111 8.59 9.77 11.18
C HIS A 111 8.98 9.89 9.70
N PRO A 112 9.97 10.72 9.34
CA PRO A 112 10.31 11.00 7.93
C PRO A 112 10.57 9.74 7.10
N THR A 113 11.33 8.79 7.63
CA THR A 113 11.66 7.52 6.97
C THR A 113 10.39 6.70 6.69
N VAL A 114 9.51 6.58 7.70
CA VAL A 114 8.24 5.87 7.56
C VAL A 114 7.30 6.63 6.61
N ALA A 115 7.24 7.96 6.72
CA ALA A 115 6.39 8.82 5.90
C ALA A 115 6.70 8.70 4.40
N VAL A 116 7.99 8.70 4.02
CA VAL A 116 8.42 8.54 2.62
C VAL A 116 8.08 7.15 2.10
N ASN A 117 8.35 6.10 2.88
CA ASN A 117 7.98 4.74 2.48
C ASN A 117 6.45 4.58 2.39
N ALA A 118 5.71 5.08 3.39
CA ALA A 118 4.25 5.05 3.39
C ALA A 118 3.65 5.83 2.22
N PHE A 119 4.21 6.97 1.84
CA PHE A 119 3.80 7.69 0.65
C PHE A 119 3.93 6.83 -0.62
N ALA A 120 5.08 6.17 -0.82
CA ALA A 120 5.31 5.31 -1.97
C ALA A 120 4.38 4.09 -1.98
N ILE A 121 4.22 3.41 -0.84
CA ILE A 121 3.24 2.33 -0.69
C ILE A 121 1.81 2.86 -0.90
N GLY A 122 1.54 4.07 -0.43
CA GLY A 122 0.30 4.80 -0.66
C GLY A 122 -0.05 4.97 -2.13
N LEU A 123 0.93 5.30 -2.96
CA LEU A 123 0.77 5.38 -4.42
C LEU A 123 0.40 4.02 -5.03
N VAL A 124 1.05 2.94 -4.59
CA VAL A 124 0.74 1.59 -5.08
C VAL A 124 -0.68 1.17 -4.71
N LEU A 125 -1.05 1.29 -3.43
CA LEU A 125 -2.37 0.93 -2.94
C LEU A 125 -3.48 1.79 -3.57
N GLY A 126 -3.26 3.11 -3.69
CA GLY A 126 -4.18 4.01 -4.37
C GLY A 126 -4.38 3.65 -5.84
N PHE A 127 -3.30 3.28 -6.54
CA PHE A 127 -3.38 2.83 -7.92
C PHE A 127 -4.18 1.52 -8.07
N VAL A 128 -3.90 0.52 -7.21
CA VAL A 128 -4.66 -0.74 -7.19
C VAL A 128 -6.13 -0.47 -6.92
N TYR A 129 -6.45 0.36 -5.91
CA TYR A 129 -7.82 0.73 -5.59
C TYR A 129 -8.55 1.35 -6.79
N MET A 130 -7.96 2.34 -7.44
CA MET A 130 -8.57 3.01 -8.60
C MET A 130 -8.79 2.10 -9.81
N ARG A 131 -8.06 1.00 -9.89
CA ARG A 131 -8.18 0.02 -10.98
C ARG A 131 -9.15 -1.12 -10.68
N THR A 132 -9.35 -1.44 -9.42
CA THR A 132 -10.16 -2.58 -8.98
C THR A 132 -11.48 -2.15 -8.33
N ASP A 133 -11.59 -0.90 -7.89
CA ASP A 133 -12.66 -0.41 -7.02
C ASP A 133 -12.89 -1.35 -5.81
N SER A 134 -11.79 -1.94 -5.26
CA SER A 134 -11.83 -2.94 -4.20
C SER A 134 -10.99 -2.56 -3.01
N LEU A 135 -11.63 -2.27 -1.87
CA LEU A 135 -10.94 -2.09 -0.60
C LEU A 135 -10.31 -3.38 -0.09
N TRP A 136 -10.92 -4.54 -0.35
CA TRP A 136 -10.36 -5.82 0.09
C TRP A 136 -8.96 -6.06 -0.47
N SER A 137 -8.72 -5.71 -1.75
CA SER A 137 -7.40 -5.86 -2.37
C SER A 137 -6.34 -5.03 -1.66
N THR A 138 -6.66 -3.76 -1.37
CA THR A 138 -5.71 -2.84 -0.72
C THR A 138 -5.52 -3.18 0.76
N ILE A 139 -6.58 -3.57 1.47
CA ILE A 139 -6.48 -4.04 2.86
C ILE A 139 -5.56 -5.27 2.96
N ILE A 140 -5.71 -6.26 2.08
CA ILE A 140 -4.88 -7.47 2.10
C ILE A 140 -3.42 -7.13 1.76
N LEU A 141 -3.19 -6.36 0.71
CA LEU A 141 -1.84 -5.92 0.33
C LEU A 141 -1.17 -5.15 1.48
N HIS A 142 -1.89 -4.22 2.09
CA HIS A 142 -1.39 -3.42 3.20
C HIS A 142 -1.13 -4.29 4.44
N ALA A 143 -2.06 -5.18 4.79
CA ALA A 143 -1.89 -6.09 5.92
C ALA A 143 -0.68 -7.03 5.75
N VAL A 144 -0.45 -7.55 4.53
CA VAL A 144 0.73 -8.36 4.23
C VAL A 144 2.01 -7.54 4.35
N ASN A 145 2.03 -6.31 3.83
CA ASN A 145 3.16 -5.40 3.97
C ASN A 145 3.50 -5.12 5.45
N ASN A 146 2.49 -4.78 6.24
CA ASN A 146 2.67 -4.53 7.68
C ASN A 146 3.06 -5.80 8.43
N GLY A 147 2.56 -6.96 8.04
CA GLY A 147 2.95 -8.25 8.60
C GLY A 147 4.43 -8.56 8.37
N ILE A 148 4.95 -8.31 7.18
CA ILE A 148 6.37 -8.48 6.85
C ILE A 148 7.23 -7.48 7.64
N ALA A 149 6.83 -6.21 7.70
CA ALA A 149 7.52 -5.19 8.49
C ALA A 149 7.52 -5.53 10.00
N TYR A 150 6.40 -6.02 10.52
CA TYR A 150 6.30 -6.49 11.91
C TYR A 150 7.20 -7.70 12.17
N LEU A 151 7.25 -8.66 11.24
CA LEU A 151 8.16 -9.82 11.34
C LEU A 151 9.63 -9.36 11.39
N ALA A 152 10.03 -8.45 10.52
CA ALA A 152 11.37 -7.85 10.55
C ALA A 152 11.66 -7.18 11.91
N LEU A 153 10.70 -6.45 12.47
CA LEU A 153 10.81 -5.81 13.78
C LEU A 153 11.05 -6.82 14.92
N VAL A 154 10.25 -7.89 14.99
CA VAL A 154 10.34 -8.86 16.09
C VAL A 154 11.56 -9.76 16.00
N THR A 155 12.11 -9.94 14.79
CA THR A 155 13.37 -10.66 14.55
C THR A 155 14.61 -9.78 14.72
N GLY A 156 14.44 -8.51 15.12
CA GLY A 156 15.55 -7.58 15.38
C GLY A 156 16.09 -6.85 14.14
N HIS A 157 15.40 -6.97 13.01
CA HIS A 157 15.83 -6.38 11.72
C HIS A 157 14.94 -5.18 11.30
N GLY A 158 14.15 -4.63 12.21
CA GLY A 158 13.17 -3.58 11.88
C GLY A 158 13.77 -2.30 11.29
N ASN A 159 15.00 -1.94 11.70
CA ASN A 159 15.74 -0.79 11.17
C ASN A 159 16.96 -1.22 10.33
N ALA A 160 17.17 -2.52 10.13
CA ALA A 160 18.32 -2.99 9.37
C ALA A 160 18.16 -2.64 7.90
N MET A 161 19.16 -2.02 7.33
CA MET A 161 19.27 -1.82 5.89
C MET A 161 19.88 -3.04 5.22
N LEU A 162 19.62 -3.18 3.93
CA LEU A 162 20.17 -4.30 3.16
C LEU A 162 21.70 -4.37 3.24
N ILE A 163 22.38 -3.22 3.26
CA ILE A 163 23.84 -3.14 3.41
C ILE A 163 24.32 -3.73 4.74
N ASP A 164 23.58 -3.53 5.82
CA ASP A 164 23.91 -4.04 7.16
C ASP A 164 23.75 -5.56 7.21
N LEU A 165 22.74 -6.09 6.54
CA LEU A 165 22.46 -7.52 6.46
C LEU A 165 23.49 -8.27 5.60
N VAL A 166 23.98 -7.62 4.55
CA VAL A 166 24.88 -8.25 3.56
C VAL A 166 26.36 -8.11 3.95
N GLY A 167 26.71 -7.01 4.65
CA GLY A 167 28.09 -6.72 5.11
C GLY A 167 29.13 -6.51 3.99
N SER A 168 28.69 -6.48 2.71
CA SER A 168 29.56 -6.31 1.54
C SER A 168 28.96 -5.30 0.56
N ARG A 169 29.70 -4.24 0.26
CA ARG A 169 29.27 -3.21 -0.69
C ARG A 169 29.03 -3.76 -2.10
N THR A 170 29.89 -4.68 -2.57
CA THR A 170 29.73 -5.31 -3.89
C THR A 170 28.45 -6.13 -3.94
N LEU A 171 28.20 -6.96 -2.92
CA LEU A 171 27.00 -7.77 -2.85
C LEU A 171 25.74 -6.91 -2.71
N TYR A 172 25.80 -5.83 -1.93
CA TYR A 172 24.73 -4.84 -1.84
C TYR A 172 24.36 -4.29 -3.23
N VAL A 173 25.34 -3.84 -4.02
CA VAL A 173 25.10 -3.30 -5.36
C VAL A 173 24.48 -4.35 -6.29
N LEU A 174 24.93 -5.59 -6.24
CA LEU A 174 24.37 -6.68 -7.06
C LEU A 174 22.92 -6.98 -6.68
N ILE A 175 22.62 -7.04 -5.38
CA ILE A 175 21.25 -7.26 -4.90
C ILE A 175 20.35 -6.06 -5.24
N TYR A 176 20.87 -4.83 -5.12
CA TYR A 176 20.13 -3.63 -5.46
C TYR A 176 19.77 -3.57 -6.97
N ILE A 177 20.70 -3.94 -7.86
CA ILE A 177 20.43 -4.09 -9.29
C ILE A 177 19.36 -5.17 -9.52
N GLY A 178 19.46 -6.30 -8.83
CA GLY A 178 18.43 -7.33 -8.84
C GLY A 178 17.05 -6.81 -8.37
N ALA A 179 17.03 -6.01 -7.30
CA ALA A 179 15.80 -5.40 -6.79
C ALA A 179 15.17 -4.41 -7.80
N LEU A 180 15.98 -3.64 -8.53
CA LEU A 180 15.49 -2.79 -9.62
C LEU A 180 14.85 -3.63 -10.74
N ALA A 181 15.43 -4.76 -11.10
CA ALA A 181 14.86 -5.68 -12.08
C ALA A 181 13.53 -6.27 -11.57
N VAL A 182 13.50 -6.73 -10.32
CA VAL A 182 12.28 -7.25 -9.66
C VAL A 182 11.21 -6.17 -9.59
N PHE A 183 11.55 -4.94 -9.26
CA PHE A 183 10.64 -3.79 -9.25
C PHE A 183 10.00 -3.58 -10.64
N ALA A 184 10.82 -3.54 -11.70
CA ALA A 184 10.32 -3.35 -13.07
C ALA A 184 9.41 -4.51 -13.51
N VAL A 185 9.85 -5.76 -13.28
CA VAL A 185 9.10 -6.97 -13.67
C VAL A 185 7.80 -7.07 -12.87
N SER A 186 7.84 -6.90 -11.56
CA SER A 186 6.63 -7.01 -10.72
C SER A 186 5.63 -5.90 -11.03
N GLY A 187 6.08 -4.67 -11.28
CA GLY A 187 5.24 -3.58 -11.74
C GLY A 187 4.56 -3.89 -13.08
N TYR A 188 5.32 -4.42 -14.03
CA TYR A 188 4.77 -4.86 -15.32
C TYR A 188 3.74 -5.99 -15.17
N MET A 189 4.04 -7.00 -14.36
CA MET A 189 3.14 -8.13 -14.10
C MET A 189 1.86 -7.70 -13.38
N MET A 190 1.97 -6.78 -12.42
CA MET A 190 0.81 -6.16 -11.76
C MET A 190 -0.07 -5.41 -12.77
N LEU A 191 0.52 -4.64 -13.68
CA LEU A 191 -0.22 -3.96 -14.75
C LEU A 191 -0.92 -4.93 -15.70
N LEU A 192 -0.28 -6.05 -16.05
CA LEU A 192 -0.88 -7.11 -16.85
C LEU A 192 -2.07 -7.75 -16.14
N ALA A 193 -1.94 -8.06 -14.84
CA ALA A 193 -3.04 -8.60 -14.05
C ALA A 193 -4.24 -7.64 -14.03
N LEU A 194 -4.01 -6.35 -13.82
CA LEU A 194 -5.06 -5.33 -13.85
C LEU A 194 -5.72 -5.17 -15.22
N ARG A 195 -4.96 -5.29 -16.31
CA ARG A 195 -5.52 -5.26 -17.68
C ARG A 195 -6.41 -6.47 -17.95
N ARG A 196 -6.02 -7.66 -17.49
CA ARG A 196 -6.84 -8.89 -17.63
C ARG A 196 -8.15 -8.76 -16.87
N LEU A 197 -8.14 -8.30 -15.63
CA LEU A 197 -9.36 -8.05 -14.85
C LEU A 197 -10.33 -7.12 -15.59
N LYS A 198 -9.83 -6.03 -16.18
CA LYS A 198 -10.65 -5.11 -16.95
C LYS A 198 -11.24 -5.73 -18.21
N ALA A 199 -10.52 -6.62 -18.89
CA ALA A 199 -11.01 -7.34 -20.07
C ALA A 199 -12.11 -8.35 -19.70
N GLU A 200 -11.93 -9.09 -18.60
CA GLU A 200 -12.93 -10.03 -18.09
C GLU A 200 -14.24 -9.34 -17.73
N ASP A 201 -14.18 -8.16 -17.09
CA ASP A 201 -15.36 -7.37 -16.75
C ASP A 201 -16.11 -6.90 -18.01
N LYS A 202 -15.37 -6.45 -19.03
CA LYS A 202 -15.98 -6.03 -20.30
C LYS A 202 -16.72 -7.19 -20.98
N ASN A 203 -16.13 -8.38 -20.95
CA ASN A 203 -16.74 -9.58 -21.54
C ASN A 203 -18.00 -10.01 -20.76
N ARG A 204 -17.96 -9.93 -19.42
CA ARG A 204 -19.15 -10.24 -18.59
C ARG A 204 -20.30 -9.24 -18.77
N ALA A 205 -19.98 -7.97 -19.06
CA ALA A 205 -20.99 -6.95 -19.30
C ALA A 205 -21.59 -7.04 -20.71
N ALA A 206 -20.96 -7.77 -21.64
CA ALA A 206 -21.41 -7.97 -23.01
C ALA A 206 -22.18 -9.30 -23.24
N ALA A 207 -22.14 -10.22 -22.25
CA ALA A 207 -22.84 -11.50 -22.20
C ALA A 207 -24.18 -11.40 -21.46
#